data_3e1b44a1e82a3d9f21766ee6780c517e
#
_entry.id   3e1b44a1e82a3d9f21766ee6780c517e
#
_cell.length_a   1.000
_cell.length_b   1.000
_cell.length_c   1.000
_cell.angle_alpha   90.00
_cell.angle_beta   90.00
_cell.angle_gamma   90.00
#
_symmetry.space_group_name_H-M   'P 1'
#
loop_
_entity.id
_entity.type
_entity.pdbx_description
1 polymer ?
#
loop_
_entity_poly.entity_id
_entity_poly.type
_entity_poly.pdbx_seq_one_letter_code
_entity_poly.pdbx_strand_id
1 'polypeptide(L)'
;SSYYRKERVETSESKNINIDRGDFLETLLSEAKNLKSSDIHCEIYEKAARIRFRIDGHLIERYKIELENYLELVNKIKIRSKLNITEKRLPQDGRITTDKFDIRVSILPTLFGEKIVMRLLGQDASNIDLKTLGFQQEELNDYFEAVKKPNGTILISGPTGSAMTTT
;
A
#
# COMPACT_ATOMS: atom_id res chain seq x y z
N SER A 1 17.53 -20.80 -0.38
CA SER A 1 17.41 -22.22 -0.33
C SER A 1 16.04 -22.71 -0.82
N SER A 2 15.82 -24.02 -0.89
CA SER A 2 14.66 -24.65 -1.54
C SER A 2 13.29 -24.31 -0.91
N TYR A 3 13.25 -23.91 0.36
CA TYR A 3 12.02 -23.57 1.07
C TYR A 3 11.37 -22.27 0.53
N TYR A 4 12.19 -21.25 0.30
CA TYR A 4 11.71 -19.97 -0.29
C TYR A 4 11.30 -20.10 -1.76
N ARG A 5 11.83 -21.10 -2.47
CA ARG A 5 11.45 -21.37 -3.86
C ARG A 5 10.07 -22.02 -3.99
N LYS A 6 9.67 -22.86 -3.02
CA LYS A 6 8.35 -23.51 -3.01
C LYS A 6 7.23 -22.53 -2.70
N GLU A 7 7.41 -21.64 -1.73
CA GLU A 7 6.40 -20.62 -1.43
C GLU A 7 6.18 -19.62 -2.59
N ARG A 8 7.24 -19.32 -3.39
CA ARG A 8 7.09 -18.48 -4.58
C ARG A 8 6.24 -19.11 -5.69
N VAL A 9 6.20 -20.42 -5.76
CA VAL A 9 5.47 -21.15 -6.81
C VAL A 9 3.99 -21.29 -6.44
N GLU A 10 3.68 -21.42 -5.17
CA GLU A 10 2.29 -21.59 -4.70
C GLU A 10 1.49 -20.27 -4.63
N THR A 11 2.17 -19.12 -4.53
CA THR A 11 1.52 -17.80 -4.51
C THR A 11 1.34 -17.17 -5.88
N SER A 12 1.81 -17.82 -6.95
CA SER A 12 1.80 -17.28 -8.31
C SER A 12 0.63 -17.74 -9.18
N GLU A 13 -0.44 -18.26 -8.62
CA GLU A 13 -1.69 -18.37 -9.35
C GLU A 13 -2.26 -16.97 -9.58
N SER A 14 -1.79 -16.33 -10.65
CA SER A 14 -2.35 -15.10 -11.15
C SER A 14 -3.81 -15.36 -11.56
N LYS A 15 -4.74 -14.94 -10.73
CA LYS A 15 -6.16 -15.02 -11.05
C LYS A 15 -6.45 -14.10 -12.22
N ASN A 16 -6.82 -14.66 -13.36
CA ASN A 16 -7.48 -13.92 -14.42
C ASN A 16 -8.84 -13.48 -13.89
N ILE A 17 -8.96 -12.20 -13.52
CA ILE A 17 -10.20 -11.67 -13.00
C ILE A 17 -10.93 -10.95 -14.12
N ASN A 18 -12.15 -11.40 -14.33
CA ASN A 18 -13.16 -10.66 -15.06
C ASN A 18 -13.61 -9.48 -14.19
N ILE A 19 -13.21 -8.28 -14.54
CA ILE A 19 -13.42 -7.04 -13.77
C ILE A 19 -14.88 -6.60 -13.76
N ASP A 20 -15.75 -7.33 -14.42
CA ASP A 20 -17.16 -7.02 -14.65
C ASP A 20 -18.06 -7.15 -13.40
N ARG A 21 -17.50 -7.46 -12.24
CA ARG A 21 -18.30 -7.70 -11.04
C ARG A 21 -17.95 -6.73 -9.91
N GLY A 22 -18.68 -5.62 -9.87
CA GLY A 22 -18.63 -4.71 -8.75
C GLY A 22 -17.34 -3.85 -8.73
N ASP A 23 -17.03 -3.31 -7.58
CA ASP A 23 -15.89 -2.43 -7.41
C ASP A 23 -14.60 -3.24 -7.21
N PHE A 24 -13.92 -3.56 -8.32
CA PHE A 24 -12.65 -4.28 -8.28
C PHE A 24 -11.59 -3.52 -7.46
N LEU A 25 -11.60 -2.21 -7.52
CA LEU A 25 -10.68 -1.40 -6.72
C LEU A 25 -10.92 -1.61 -5.22
N GLU A 26 -12.15 -1.64 -4.77
CA GLU A 26 -12.50 -1.90 -3.37
C GLU A 26 -12.05 -3.30 -2.93
N THR A 27 -12.26 -4.29 -3.78
CA THR A 27 -11.79 -5.67 -3.55
C THR A 27 -10.27 -5.73 -3.45
N LEU A 28 -9.57 -5.04 -4.35
CA LEU A 28 -8.12 -4.97 -4.37
C LEU A 28 -7.55 -4.34 -3.10
N LEU A 29 -8.14 -3.22 -2.67
CA LEU A 29 -7.72 -2.52 -1.46
C LEU A 29 -8.00 -3.35 -0.19
N SER A 30 -9.14 -4.03 -0.14
CA SER A 30 -9.49 -4.91 0.97
C SER A 30 -8.54 -6.11 1.06
N GLU A 31 -8.21 -6.72 -0.07
CA GLU A 31 -7.24 -7.83 -0.11
C GLU A 31 -5.86 -7.39 0.34
N ALA A 32 -5.39 -6.24 -0.15
CA ALA A 32 -4.10 -5.70 0.25
C ALA A 32 -4.04 -5.40 1.75
N LYS A 33 -5.10 -4.87 2.32
CA LYS A 33 -5.20 -4.63 3.76
C LYS A 33 -5.18 -5.93 4.56
N ASN A 34 -5.94 -6.94 4.13
CA ASN A 34 -5.99 -8.24 4.79
C ASN A 34 -4.63 -8.96 4.77
N LEU A 35 -3.90 -8.83 3.69
CA LEU A 35 -2.56 -9.40 3.55
C LEU A 35 -1.46 -8.53 4.21
N LYS A 36 -1.83 -7.43 4.82
CA LYS A 36 -0.90 -6.46 5.42
C LYS A 36 0.15 -5.96 4.43
N SER A 37 -0.29 -5.73 3.20
CA SER A 37 0.55 -5.14 2.17
C SER A 37 0.86 -3.68 2.48
N SER A 38 2.11 -3.28 2.30
CA SER A 38 2.52 -1.88 2.45
C SER A 38 2.24 -1.05 1.22
N ASP A 39 2.39 -1.63 0.04
CA ASP A 39 2.23 -0.97 -1.25
C ASP A 39 1.51 -1.87 -2.25
N ILE A 40 0.77 -1.25 -3.17
CA ILE A 40 0.20 -1.89 -4.35
C ILE A 40 0.85 -1.25 -5.58
N HIS A 41 1.46 -2.04 -6.44
CA HIS A 41 2.05 -1.60 -7.69
C HIS A 41 1.21 -2.06 -8.85
N CYS A 42 0.61 -1.12 -9.57
CA CYS A 42 -0.09 -1.36 -10.83
C CYS A 42 0.83 -0.96 -11.97
N GLU A 43 1.23 -1.92 -12.80
CA GLU A 43 2.22 -1.74 -13.84
C GLU A 43 1.67 -2.16 -15.19
N ILE A 44 2.00 -1.38 -16.22
CA ILE A 44 1.61 -1.64 -17.59
C ILE A 44 2.82 -1.96 -18.46
N TYR A 45 2.66 -2.92 -19.35
CA TYR A 45 3.62 -3.34 -20.33
C TYR A 45 3.01 -3.28 -21.74
N GLU A 46 3.77 -3.62 -22.76
CA GLU A 46 3.34 -3.53 -24.16
C GLU A 46 2.02 -4.29 -24.44
N LYS A 47 1.87 -5.49 -23.88
CA LYS A 47 0.74 -6.38 -24.20
C LYS A 47 -0.15 -6.70 -23.01
N ALA A 48 0.24 -6.36 -21.82
CA ALA A 48 -0.47 -6.73 -20.61
C ALA A 48 -0.15 -5.79 -19.47
N ALA A 49 -0.93 -5.89 -18.41
CA ALA A 49 -0.67 -5.20 -17.14
C ALA A 49 -0.66 -6.21 -16.00
N ARG A 50 -0.05 -5.82 -14.90
CA ARG A 50 -0.03 -6.64 -13.69
C ARG A 50 -0.18 -5.80 -12.43
N ILE A 51 -0.62 -6.45 -11.37
CA ILE A 51 -0.68 -5.87 -10.03
C ILE A 51 0.18 -6.69 -9.10
N ARG A 52 1.09 -6.01 -8.42
CA ARG A 52 1.95 -6.61 -7.40
C ARG A 52 1.68 -5.97 -6.05
N PHE A 53 1.68 -6.78 -5.00
CA PHE A 53 1.64 -6.32 -3.61
C PHE A 53 3.01 -6.43 -2.98
N ARG A 54 3.38 -5.44 -2.20
CA ARG A 54 4.57 -5.53 -1.34
C ARG A 54 4.14 -6.07 0.02
N ILE A 55 4.55 -7.28 0.32
CA ILE A 55 4.27 -7.98 1.58
C ILE A 55 5.60 -8.36 2.21
N ASP A 56 5.82 -7.94 3.46
CA ASP A 56 7.08 -8.16 4.17
C ASP A 56 8.34 -7.75 3.38
N GLY A 57 8.24 -6.61 2.67
CA GLY A 57 9.33 -6.07 1.86
C GLY A 57 9.50 -6.71 0.48
N HIS A 58 8.73 -7.75 0.15
CA HIS A 58 8.80 -8.44 -1.13
C HIS A 58 7.62 -8.10 -2.04
N LEU A 59 7.90 -7.84 -3.32
CA LEU A 59 6.88 -7.64 -4.34
C LEU A 59 6.41 -9.00 -4.87
N ILE A 60 5.11 -9.26 -4.71
CA ILE A 60 4.46 -10.49 -5.12
C ILE A 60 3.42 -10.17 -6.18
N GLU A 61 3.48 -10.83 -7.33
CA GLU A 61 2.47 -10.69 -8.37
C GLU A 61 1.15 -11.34 -7.93
N ARG A 62 0.07 -10.55 -7.91
CA ARG A 62 -1.26 -11.03 -7.50
C ARG A 62 -2.22 -11.16 -8.66
N TYR A 63 -2.14 -10.26 -9.63
CA TYR A 63 -3.09 -10.19 -10.75
C TYR A 63 -2.37 -9.91 -12.06
N LYS A 64 -2.82 -10.58 -13.12
CA LYS A 64 -2.57 -10.20 -14.51
C LYS A 64 -3.87 -9.61 -15.06
N ILE A 65 -3.77 -8.48 -15.70
CA ILE A 65 -4.91 -7.71 -16.18
C ILE A 65 -4.72 -7.41 -17.67
N GLU A 66 -5.82 -7.49 -18.41
CA GLU A 66 -5.84 -7.01 -19.80
C GLU A 66 -5.72 -5.49 -19.85
N LEU A 67 -5.18 -4.96 -20.93
CA LEU A 67 -4.92 -3.52 -21.07
C LEU A 67 -6.18 -2.67 -20.91
N GLU A 68 -7.30 -3.09 -21.46
CA GLU A 68 -8.58 -2.38 -21.34
C GLU A 68 -9.03 -2.26 -19.89
N ASN A 69 -8.94 -3.36 -19.17
CA ASN A 69 -9.29 -3.42 -17.76
C ASN A 69 -8.35 -2.58 -16.89
N TYR A 70 -7.07 -2.54 -17.26
CA TYR A 70 -6.09 -1.69 -16.58
C TYR A 70 -6.41 -0.20 -16.75
N LEU A 71 -6.79 0.22 -17.95
CA LEU A 71 -7.16 1.61 -18.21
C LEU A 71 -8.40 2.03 -17.39
N GLU A 72 -9.38 1.16 -17.26
CA GLU A 72 -10.53 1.40 -16.38
C GLU A 72 -10.13 1.53 -14.92
N LEU A 73 -9.23 0.67 -14.46
CA LEU A 73 -8.71 0.72 -13.09
C LEU A 73 -7.97 2.03 -12.83
N VAL A 74 -7.14 2.47 -13.75
CA VAL A 74 -6.42 3.76 -13.67
C VAL A 74 -7.41 4.92 -13.52
N ASN A 75 -8.45 4.94 -14.35
CA ASN A 75 -9.47 5.98 -14.29
C ASN A 75 -10.22 5.98 -12.95
N LYS A 76 -10.59 4.80 -12.44
CA LYS A 76 -11.23 4.68 -11.12
C LYS A 76 -10.33 5.18 -9.99
N ILE A 77 -9.06 4.86 -10.03
CA ILE A 77 -8.08 5.33 -9.04
C ILE A 77 -7.95 6.86 -9.12
N LYS A 78 -7.85 7.43 -10.31
CA LYS A 78 -7.78 8.87 -10.50
C LYS A 78 -9.03 9.60 -9.97
N ILE A 79 -10.22 9.06 -10.25
CA ILE A 79 -11.47 9.63 -9.74
C ILE A 79 -11.49 9.61 -8.21
N ARG A 80 -11.16 8.49 -7.60
CA ARG A 80 -11.18 8.37 -6.13
C ARG A 80 -10.12 9.22 -5.43
N SER A 81 -8.99 9.44 -6.07
CA SER A 81 -7.91 10.28 -5.54
C SER A 81 -8.01 11.74 -5.98
N LYS A 82 -9.08 12.11 -6.70
CA LYS A 82 -9.35 13.47 -7.21
C LYS A 82 -8.25 13.99 -8.13
N LEU A 83 -7.73 13.11 -8.97
CA LEU A 83 -6.71 13.44 -9.95
C LEU A 83 -7.31 13.69 -11.33
N ASN A 84 -6.52 14.32 -12.21
CA ASN A 84 -6.95 14.63 -13.56
C ASN A 84 -6.93 13.36 -14.45
N ILE A 85 -8.11 12.94 -14.91
CA ILE A 85 -8.27 11.74 -15.74
C ILE A 85 -7.67 11.93 -17.13
N THR A 86 -7.71 13.14 -17.66
CA THR A 86 -7.25 13.46 -19.02
C THR A 86 -5.74 13.61 -19.11
N GLU A 87 -5.06 13.93 -18.01
CA GLU A 87 -3.62 14.05 -17.99
C GLU A 87 -2.96 12.68 -17.92
N LYS A 88 -2.09 12.36 -18.89
CA LYS A 88 -1.41 11.06 -19.00
C LYS A 88 0.10 11.17 -19.14
N ARG A 89 0.63 12.39 -19.26
CA ARG A 89 2.04 12.64 -19.54
C ARG A 89 2.83 13.14 -18.34
N LEU A 90 2.16 13.67 -17.35
CA LEU A 90 2.78 14.23 -16.15
C LEU A 90 2.52 13.35 -14.93
N PRO A 91 3.48 13.27 -14.00
CA PRO A 91 3.25 12.62 -12.71
C PRO A 91 2.12 13.32 -11.94
N GLN A 92 1.33 12.53 -11.23
CA GLN A 92 0.28 13.04 -10.35
C GLN A 92 0.36 12.34 -9.00
N ASP A 93 0.11 13.09 -7.95
CA ASP A 93 0.02 12.59 -6.58
C ASP A 93 -1.35 12.91 -6.00
N GLY A 94 -1.95 11.94 -5.34
CA GLY A 94 -3.25 12.10 -4.71
C GLY A 94 -3.38 11.22 -3.48
N ARG A 95 -4.59 11.22 -2.92
CA ARG A 95 -4.90 10.45 -1.72
C ARG A 95 -6.34 9.93 -1.78
N ILE A 96 -6.52 8.69 -1.38
CA ILE A 96 -7.83 8.08 -1.17
C ILE A 96 -8.04 7.96 0.33
N THR A 97 -9.01 8.69 0.86
CA THR A 97 -9.36 8.66 2.28
C THR A 97 -10.79 8.18 2.42
N THR A 98 -10.97 7.06 3.07
CA THR A 98 -12.28 6.50 3.42
C THR A 98 -12.27 6.07 4.88
N ASP A 99 -13.42 5.66 5.41
CA ASP A 99 -13.53 5.11 6.77
C ASP A 99 -12.63 3.86 6.97
N LYS A 100 -12.38 3.13 5.89
CA LYS A 100 -11.61 1.88 5.91
C LYS A 100 -10.18 2.04 5.46
N PHE A 101 -9.88 3.04 4.63
CA PHE A 101 -8.60 3.17 3.95
C PHE A 101 -8.08 4.60 4.03
N ASP A 102 -6.78 4.70 4.19
CA ASP A 102 -6.01 5.92 3.96
C ASP A 102 -4.84 5.55 3.06
N ILE A 103 -4.89 5.97 1.82
CA ILE A 103 -3.98 5.50 0.79
C ILE A 103 -3.39 6.69 0.04
N ARG A 104 -2.08 6.74 0.00
CA ARG A 104 -1.36 7.70 -0.86
C ARG A 104 -1.18 7.11 -2.25
N VAL A 105 -1.56 7.87 -3.26
CA VAL A 105 -1.52 7.45 -4.67
C VAL A 105 -0.47 8.27 -5.41
N SER A 106 0.44 7.59 -6.09
CA SER A 106 1.40 8.20 -7.02
C SER A 106 1.21 7.59 -8.39
N ILE A 107 1.05 8.45 -9.39
CA ILE A 107 0.91 8.04 -10.79
C ILE A 107 2.09 8.57 -11.58
N LEU A 108 2.79 7.67 -12.26
CA LEU A 108 3.98 7.97 -13.04
C LEU A 108 3.79 7.55 -14.49
N PRO A 109 4.06 8.44 -15.46
CA PRO A 109 4.02 8.05 -16.87
C PRO A 109 5.18 7.10 -17.19
N THR A 110 4.89 6.10 -18.02
CA THR A 110 5.89 5.17 -18.57
C THR A 110 5.75 5.09 -20.07
N LEU A 111 6.65 4.36 -20.72
CA LEU A 111 6.62 4.17 -22.18
C LEU A 111 5.29 3.58 -22.67
N PHE A 112 4.69 2.67 -21.92
CA PHE A 112 3.47 1.95 -22.31
C PHE A 112 2.18 2.49 -21.71
N GLY A 113 2.26 3.43 -20.78
CA GLY A 113 1.12 3.99 -20.09
C GLY A 113 1.50 4.47 -18.70
N GLU A 114 0.53 4.58 -17.81
CA GLU A 114 0.74 5.09 -16.47
C GLU A 114 0.92 3.95 -15.46
N LYS A 115 1.99 4.04 -14.69
CA LYS A 115 2.24 3.18 -13.53
C LYS A 115 1.63 3.83 -12.29
N ILE A 116 1.02 3.03 -11.43
CA ILE A 116 0.44 3.50 -10.17
C ILE A 116 1.10 2.80 -9.00
N VAL A 117 1.46 3.57 -8.00
CA VAL A 117 1.90 3.06 -6.70
C VAL A 117 0.94 3.59 -5.64
N MET A 118 0.28 2.69 -4.95
CA MET A 118 -0.61 3.02 -3.83
C MET A 118 0.04 2.55 -2.54
N ARG A 119 0.33 3.48 -1.64
CA ARG A 119 0.87 3.18 -0.31
C ARG A 119 -0.24 3.19 0.71
N LEU A 120 -0.46 2.05 1.36
CA LEU A 120 -1.43 1.93 2.41
C LEU A 120 -0.87 2.54 3.70
N LEU A 121 -1.45 3.65 4.11
CA LEU A 121 -1.11 4.28 5.38
C LEU A 121 -1.85 3.55 6.49
N GLY A 122 -1.13 3.22 7.56
CA GLY A 122 -1.72 2.46 8.68
C GLY A 122 -2.76 3.27 9.42
N GLN A 123 -4.04 3.02 9.17
CA GLN A 123 -5.11 3.59 10.00
C GLN A 123 -5.07 3.05 11.43
N ASP A 124 -4.54 1.84 11.59
CA ASP A 124 -4.40 1.18 12.87
C ASP A 124 -3.25 1.76 13.72
N ALA A 125 -2.38 2.58 13.12
CA ALA A 125 -1.29 3.24 13.83
C ALA A 125 -1.77 4.13 14.99
N SER A 126 -2.95 4.72 14.87
CA SER A 126 -3.56 5.54 15.93
C SER A 126 -4.13 4.70 17.09
N ASN A 127 -4.36 3.42 16.88
CA ASN A 127 -4.95 2.49 17.82
C ASN A 127 -3.96 1.44 18.35
N ILE A 128 -2.68 1.53 17.97
CA ILE A 128 -1.68 0.59 18.45
C ILE A 128 -1.39 0.92 19.92
N ASP A 129 -1.70 -0.03 20.79
CA ASP A 129 -1.30 0.03 22.19
C ASP A 129 0.23 -0.14 22.25
N LEU A 130 0.91 0.80 22.88
CA LEU A 130 2.36 0.75 23.06
C LEU A 130 2.83 -0.53 23.77
N LYS A 131 1.95 -1.13 24.59
CA LYS A 131 2.23 -2.44 25.21
C LYS A 131 2.42 -3.56 24.19
N THR A 132 1.70 -3.52 23.08
CA THR A 132 1.82 -4.52 22.02
C THR A 132 3.09 -4.37 21.20
N LEU A 133 3.75 -3.21 21.25
CA LEU A 133 5.03 -2.97 20.60
C LEU A 133 6.23 -3.55 21.37
N GLY A 134 6.01 -4.15 22.53
CA GLY A 134 7.05 -4.80 23.33
C GLY A 134 7.77 -3.89 24.31
N PHE A 135 7.26 -2.69 24.57
CA PHE A 135 7.80 -1.82 25.62
C PHE A 135 7.50 -2.37 27.02
N GLN A 136 8.48 -2.27 27.90
CA GLN A 136 8.27 -2.59 29.32
C GLN A 136 7.47 -1.49 30.00
N GLN A 137 6.80 -1.84 31.11
CA GLN A 137 5.91 -0.89 31.83
C GLN A 137 6.63 0.38 32.28
N GLU A 138 7.87 0.26 32.71
CA GLU A 138 8.69 1.40 33.14
C GLU A 138 9.01 2.32 31.96
N GLU A 139 9.38 1.76 30.82
CA GLU A 139 9.66 2.51 29.60
C GLU A 139 8.42 3.27 29.10
N LEU A 140 7.24 2.66 29.21
CA LEU A 140 5.98 3.30 28.87
C LEU A 140 5.68 4.49 29.78
N ASN A 141 5.91 4.36 31.06
CA ASN A 141 5.70 5.44 32.04
C ASN A 141 6.62 6.62 31.71
N ASP A 142 7.90 6.37 31.46
CA ASP A 142 8.88 7.39 31.12
C ASP A 142 8.50 8.09 29.79
N TYR A 143 8.04 7.34 28.82
CA TYR A 143 7.56 7.87 27.54
C TYR A 143 6.34 8.78 27.73
N PHE A 144 5.33 8.36 28.48
CA PHE A 144 4.13 9.15 28.74
C PHE A 144 4.41 10.42 29.52
N GLU A 145 5.33 10.38 30.48
CA GLU A 145 5.76 11.58 31.19
C GLU A 145 6.48 12.58 30.29
N ALA A 146 7.33 12.08 29.37
CA ALA A 146 8.05 12.91 28.42
C ALA A 146 7.09 13.59 27.42
N VAL A 147 6.06 12.89 26.96
CA VAL A 147 5.04 13.42 26.04
C VAL A 147 4.21 14.53 26.68
N LYS A 148 3.98 14.48 27.99
CA LYS A 148 3.21 15.50 28.73
C LYS A 148 3.97 16.82 28.90
N LYS A 149 5.28 16.85 28.71
CA LYS A 149 6.06 18.09 28.82
C LYS A 149 5.83 18.99 27.61
N PRO A 150 5.45 20.27 27.80
CA PRO A 150 5.16 21.16 26.66
C PRO A 150 6.38 21.55 25.85
N ASN A 151 7.57 21.41 26.39
CA ASN A 151 8.85 21.72 25.73
C ASN A 151 9.79 20.53 25.86
N GLY A 152 10.32 20.08 24.75
CA GLY A 152 11.27 18.98 24.71
C GLY A 152 11.19 18.19 23.41
N THR A 153 12.26 17.51 23.11
CA THR A 153 12.33 16.63 21.94
C THR A 153 12.41 15.18 22.41
N ILE A 154 11.51 14.34 21.90
CA ILE A 154 11.56 12.90 22.11
C ILE A 154 12.24 12.29 20.89
N LEU A 155 13.37 11.63 21.09
CA LEU A 155 14.11 10.97 20.04
C LEU A 155 13.85 9.46 20.10
N ILE A 156 13.26 8.93 19.01
CA ILE A 156 13.07 7.50 18.79
C ILE A 156 13.91 7.12 17.60
N SER A 157 14.85 6.20 17.78
CA SER A 157 15.73 5.74 16.72
C SER A 157 15.65 4.23 16.55
N GLY A 158 15.85 3.78 15.33
CA GLY A 158 15.87 2.37 14.97
C GLY A 158 16.15 2.19 13.48
N PRO A 159 16.44 0.97 13.03
CA PRO A 159 16.64 0.71 11.62
C PRO A 159 15.36 0.94 10.81
N THR A 160 15.51 1.18 9.52
CA THR A 160 14.39 1.34 8.60
C THR A 160 13.47 0.11 8.64
N GLY A 161 12.18 0.33 8.78
CA GLY A 161 11.19 -0.74 8.95
C GLY A 161 10.91 -1.12 10.40
N SER A 162 11.53 -0.45 11.37
CA SER A 162 11.16 -0.57 12.78
C SER A 162 9.87 0.22 13.09
N ALA A 163 9.38 0.14 14.33
CA ALA A 163 8.14 0.81 14.75
C ALA A 163 8.25 2.34 14.95
N MET A 164 9.29 2.99 14.42
CA MET A 164 9.51 4.44 14.58
C MET A 164 8.33 5.29 14.12
N THR A 165 7.72 4.92 13.00
CA THR A 165 6.60 5.67 12.41
C THR A 165 5.27 5.48 13.12
N THR A 166 5.13 4.43 13.92
CA THR A 166 3.92 4.15 14.70
C THR A 166 3.98 4.70 16.12
N THR A 167 5.16 5.05 16.57
CA THR A 167 5.40 5.61 17.89
C THR A 167 5.50 7.11 17.81
#